data_2368f070543befeedaf24006225993f0
#
_entry.id   2368f070543befeedaf24006225993f0
#
_cell.length_a   1.000
_cell.length_b   1.000
_cell.length_c   1.000
_cell.angle_alpha   90.00
_cell.angle_beta   90.00
_cell.angle_gamma   90.00
#
_symmetry.space_group_name_H-M   'P 1'
#
loop_
_entity.id
_entity.type
_entity.pdbx_description
1 polymer ?
#
loop_
_entity_poly.entity_id
_entity_poly.type
_entity_poly.pdbx_seq_one_letter_code
_entity_poly.pdbx_strand_id
1 'polypeptide(L)'
;ASIISGIKKSKALKEIFKHNDVNHLEDLIKKYPEKKHPLIEKSSILQLSIIPKDLDAHRNLIAQRFQRMIKEGLVEEVENILKLTEVDHDSQSMKSVGYRQVCEFLRDEIDHDVMMEKAINSTRQLSKRQITWLKGWKNLISMDNDASLLLKVEDLIKRHK
;
A
#
# COMPACT_ATOMS: atom_id res chain seq x y z
N ALA A 1 -21.90 -1.80 2.26
CA ALA A 1 -22.31 -0.98 3.43
C ALA A 1 -21.14 -0.26 4.05
N SER A 2 -19.97 -0.92 4.24
CA SER A 2 -18.84 -0.33 4.94
C SER A 2 -18.17 0.82 4.18
N ILE A 3 -18.07 0.78 2.87
CA ILE A 3 -17.43 1.83 2.07
C ILE A 3 -18.30 3.10 2.06
N ILE A 4 -19.60 2.99 1.84
CA ILE A 4 -20.52 4.14 1.80
C ILE A 4 -20.73 4.72 3.20
N SER A 5 -20.77 3.90 4.25
CA SER A 5 -20.82 4.40 5.62
C SER A 5 -19.50 5.05 6.06
N GLY A 6 -18.36 4.57 5.56
CA GLY A 6 -17.05 5.18 5.73
C GLY A 6 -16.95 6.54 5.02
N ILE A 7 -17.50 6.65 3.82
CA ILE A 7 -17.61 7.90 3.06
C ILE A 7 -18.47 8.93 3.81
N LYS A 8 -19.62 8.54 4.36
CA LYS A 8 -20.47 9.43 5.16
C LYS A 8 -19.82 9.93 6.46
N LYS A 9 -18.84 9.22 7.00
CA LYS A 9 -18.15 9.57 8.25
C LYS A 9 -16.89 10.39 8.08
N SER A 10 -16.32 10.48 6.87
CA SER A 10 -15.06 11.20 6.62
C SER A 10 -15.32 12.70 6.47
N LYS A 11 -14.71 13.52 7.34
CA LYS A 11 -14.72 14.99 7.23
C LYS A 11 -14.16 15.48 5.89
N ALA A 12 -13.12 14.84 5.37
CA ALA A 12 -12.49 15.20 4.10
C ALA A 12 -13.43 15.00 2.91
N LEU A 13 -14.23 13.94 2.91
CA LEU A 13 -15.22 13.73 1.87
C LEU A 13 -16.37 14.71 1.96
N LYS A 14 -16.78 15.14 3.17
CA LYS A 14 -17.76 16.23 3.33
C LYS A 14 -17.28 17.56 2.74
N GLU A 15 -15.97 17.84 2.77
CA GLU A 15 -15.42 19.04 2.14
C GLU A 15 -15.33 18.93 0.61
N ILE A 16 -14.96 17.79 0.07
CA ILE A 16 -14.97 17.50 -1.37
C ILE A 16 -16.40 17.63 -1.94
N PHE A 17 -17.40 17.17 -1.18
CA PHE A 17 -18.80 17.22 -1.60
C PHE A 17 -19.53 18.53 -1.25
N LYS A 18 -18.91 19.48 -0.55
CA LYS A 18 -19.48 20.81 -0.28
C LYS A 18 -19.76 21.63 -1.56
N HIS A 19 -19.09 21.33 -2.66
CA HIS A 19 -19.24 21.98 -3.95
C HIS A 19 -20.05 21.18 -4.97
N ASN A 20 -20.42 19.94 -4.67
CA ASN A 20 -21.29 19.13 -5.50
C ASN A 20 -22.59 18.86 -4.75
N ASP A 21 -23.70 19.03 -5.41
CA ASP A 21 -25.05 18.87 -4.86
C ASP A 21 -25.19 17.53 -4.11
N VAL A 22 -25.23 17.62 -2.78
CA VAL A 22 -25.31 16.45 -1.88
C VAL A 22 -26.58 15.64 -2.15
N ASN A 23 -27.64 16.29 -2.65
CA ASN A 23 -28.90 15.64 -3.00
C ASN A 23 -28.70 14.67 -4.17
N HIS A 24 -27.85 15.03 -5.16
CA HIS A 24 -27.53 14.15 -6.27
C HIS A 24 -26.82 12.84 -5.82
N LEU A 25 -26.00 12.91 -4.79
CA LEU A 25 -25.30 11.73 -4.24
C LEU A 25 -26.25 10.82 -3.45
N GLU A 26 -27.19 11.39 -2.72
CA GLU A 26 -28.25 10.64 -2.03
C GLU A 26 -29.19 9.95 -3.04
N ASP A 27 -29.51 10.60 -4.14
CA ASP A 27 -30.31 10.04 -5.23
C ASP A 27 -29.54 8.93 -5.98
N LEU A 28 -28.23 9.10 -6.20
CA LEU A 28 -27.38 8.04 -6.75
C LEU A 28 -27.32 6.82 -5.80
N ILE A 29 -27.18 7.04 -4.50
CA ILE A 29 -27.19 5.96 -3.51
C ILE A 29 -28.54 5.23 -3.47
N LYS A 30 -29.68 5.95 -3.64
CA LYS A 30 -31.01 5.36 -3.75
C LYS A 30 -31.20 4.62 -5.07
N LYS A 31 -30.67 5.19 -6.17
CA LYS A 31 -30.79 4.62 -7.53
C LYS A 31 -29.94 3.36 -7.71
N TYR A 32 -28.80 3.28 -6.98
CA TYR A 32 -27.93 2.13 -6.96
C TYR A 32 -27.86 1.54 -5.54
N PRO A 33 -28.94 0.91 -5.04
CA PRO A 33 -28.90 0.23 -3.77
C PRO A 33 -27.79 -0.82 -3.82
N GLU A 34 -27.07 -0.96 -2.71
CA GLU A 34 -26.00 -1.96 -2.59
C GLU A 34 -26.51 -3.30 -3.13
N LYS A 35 -26.03 -3.68 -4.31
CA LYS A 35 -26.13 -5.07 -4.71
C LYS A 35 -25.21 -5.82 -3.76
N LYS A 36 -25.80 -6.50 -2.77
CA LYS A 36 -25.09 -7.54 -2.05
C LYS A 36 -24.46 -8.43 -3.10
N HIS A 37 -23.13 -8.47 -3.14
CA HIS A 37 -22.42 -9.25 -4.15
C HIS A 37 -22.70 -10.73 -3.84
N PRO A 38 -23.52 -11.44 -4.62
CA PRO A 38 -23.94 -12.81 -4.27
C PRO A 38 -22.77 -13.78 -4.20
N LEU A 39 -21.63 -13.43 -4.82
CA LEU A 39 -20.38 -14.17 -4.74
C LEU A 39 -19.70 -14.04 -3.38
N ILE A 40 -19.79 -12.87 -2.72
CA ILE A 40 -19.19 -12.64 -1.39
C ILE A 40 -20.03 -13.31 -0.30
N GLU A 41 -21.36 -13.35 -0.45
CA GLU A 41 -22.23 -14.01 0.53
C GLU A 41 -22.13 -15.54 0.51
N LYS A 42 -21.76 -16.10 -0.66
CA LYS A 42 -21.62 -17.57 -0.84
C LYS A 42 -20.18 -18.07 -0.75
N SER A 43 -19.19 -17.16 -0.66
CA SER A 43 -17.77 -17.52 -0.62
C SER A 43 -17.24 -17.40 0.79
N SER A 44 -16.60 -18.43 1.28
CA SER A 44 -15.77 -18.32 2.46
C SER A 44 -14.47 -17.61 2.11
N ILE A 45 -14.14 -16.55 2.83
CA ILE A 45 -12.91 -15.76 2.59
C ILE A 45 -11.91 -16.08 3.69
N LEU A 46 -10.77 -16.67 3.30
CA LEU A 46 -9.64 -16.90 4.17
C LEU A 46 -8.70 -15.71 4.07
N GLN A 47 -8.56 -14.94 5.16
CA GLN A 47 -7.70 -13.77 5.23
C GLN A 47 -6.38 -14.14 5.90
N LEU A 48 -5.29 -14.05 5.15
CA LEU A 48 -3.94 -14.38 5.62
C LEU A 48 -3.05 -13.15 5.55
N SER A 49 -2.16 -13.01 6.52
CA SER A 49 -1.09 -12.00 6.50
C SER A 49 0.22 -12.57 6.97
N ILE A 50 1.32 -12.02 6.44
CA ILE A 50 2.67 -12.29 6.92
C ILE A 50 3.13 -11.00 7.59
N ILE A 51 3.22 -11.01 8.93
CA ILE A 51 3.65 -9.85 9.73
C ILE A 51 4.97 -10.22 10.39
N PRO A 52 6.04 -9.41 10.22
CA PRO A 52 7.33 -9.69 10.85
C PRO A 52 7.20 -9.63 12.38
N LYS A 53 7.72 -10.64 13.06
CA LYS A 53 7.78 -10.68 14.53
C LYS A 53 8.87 -9.76 15.08
N ASP A 54 10.04 -9.80 14.45
CA ASP A 54 11.17 -8.94 14.79
C ASP A 54 11.16 -7.68 13.90
N LEU A 55 10.74 -6.57 14.51
CA LEU A 55 10.66 -5.29 13.81
C LEU A 55 12.03 -4.68 13.53
N ASP A 56 13.04 -4.97 14.34
CA ASP A 56 14.38 -4.43 14.14
C ASP A 56 15.11 -5.18 13.03
N ALA A 57 14.99 -6.51 12.99
CA ALA A 57 15.44 -7.31 11.85
C ALA A 57 14.74 -6.85 10.56
N HIS A 58 13.42 -6.59 10.60
CA HIS A 58 12.68 -6.10 9.45
C HIS A 58 13.15 -4.72 8.98
N ARG A 59 13.45 -3.79 9.90
CA ARG A 59 14.01 -2.47 9.57
C ARG A 59 15.38 -2.59 8.89
N ASN A 60 16.21 -3.52 9.34
CA ASN A 60 17.50 -3.79 8.74
C ASN A 60 17.37 -4.38 7.33
N LEU A 61 16.44 -5.30 7.12
CA LEU A 61 16.13 -5.84 5.80
C LEU A 61 15.65 -4.76 4.82
N ILE A 62 14.84 -3.81 5.27
CA ILE A 62 14.44 -2.65 4.45
C ILE A 62 15.66 -1.87 3.99
N ALA A 63 16.60 -1.56 4.90
CA ALA A 63 17.80 -0.82 4.56
C ALA A 63 18.68 -1.59 3.57
N GLN A 64 18.95 -2.87 3.83
CA GLN A 64 19.73 -3.73 2.95
C GLN A 64 19.09 -3.88 1.56
N ARG A 65 17.76 -4.03 1.49
CA ARG A 65 17.04 -4.09 0.23
C ARG A 65 17.22 -2.82 -0.59
N PHE A 66 17.07 -1.63 0.02
CA PHE A 66 17.22 -0.38 -0.69
C PHE A 66 18.64 -0.18 -1.18
N GLN A 67 19.66 -0.47 -0.36
CA GLN A 67 21.06 -0.46 -0.76
C GLN A 67 21.34 -1.37 -1.96
N ARG A 68 20.73 -2.56 -1.97
CA ARG A 68 20.84 -3.48 -3.12
C ARG A 68 20.19 -2.90 -4.36
N MET A 69 18.98 -2.35 -4.27
CA MET A 69 18.28 -1.73 -5.40
C MET A 69 19.13 -0.61 -6.04
N ILE A 70 19.79 0.23 -5.24
CA ILE A 70 20.70 1.25 -5.75
C ILE A 70 21.88 0.61 -6.52
N LYS A 71 22.50 -0.44 -5.96
CA LYS A 71 23.60 -1.17 -6.63
C LYS A 71 23.17 -1.89 -7.91
N GLU A 72 21.92 -2.29 -7.99
CA GLU A 72 21.31 -2.96 -9.13
C GLU A 72 20.80 -1.99 -10.21
N GLY A 73 20.98 -0.67 -10.03
CA GLY A 73 20.70 0.34 -11.04
C GLY A 73 19.36 1.06 -10.89
N LEU A 74 18.84 1.21 -9.67
CA LEU A 74 17.59 1.94 -9.45
C LEU A 74 17.64 3.39 -9.93
N VAL A 75 18.79 4.06 -9.82
CA VAL A 75 18.93 5.46 -10.28
C VAL A 75 18.83 5.52 -11.80
N GLU A 76 19.55 4.66 -12.48
CA GLU A 76 19.53 4.55 -13.93
C GLU A 76 18.15 4.13 -14.46
N GLU A 77 17.44 3.26 -13.74
CA GLU A 77 16.06 2.88 -14.05
C GLU A 77 15.14 4.11 -14.04
N VAL A 78 15.16 4.89 -12.97
CA VAL A 78 14.33 6.11 -12.83
C VAL A 78 14.70 7.14 -13.89
N GLU A 79 16.00 7.36 -14.13
CA GLU A 79 16.48 8.26 -15.18
C GLU A 79 15.98 7.84 -16.57
N ASN A 80 16.01 6.56 -16.88
CA ASN A 80 15.52 6.05 -18.17
C ASN A 80 14.00 6.16 -18.30
N ILE A 81 13.25 5.96 -17.22
CA ILE A 81 11.79 6.16 -17.23
C ILE A 81 11.46 7.64 -17.49
N LEU A 82 12.19 8.58 -16.86
CA LEU A 82 11.99 10.02 -17.04
C LEU A 82 12.36 10.52 -18.46
N LYS A 83 13.09 9.74 -19.26
CA LYS A 83 13.32 10.03 -20.69
C LYS A 83 12.11 9.72 -21.57
N LEU A 84 11.12 8.99 -21.07
CA LEU A 84 9.89 8.72 -21.80
C LEU A 84 9.04 10.01 -21.85
N THR A 85 8.50 10.32 -23.01
CA THR A 85 7.75 11.57 -23.25
C THR A 85 6.47 11.70 -22.44
N GLU A 86 5.94 10.58 -21.92
CA GLU A 86 4.68 10.53 -21.17
C GLU A 86 4.87 10.56 -19.65
N VAL A 87 6.11 10.58 -19.17
CA VAL A 87 6.44 10.51 -17.74
C VAL A 87 7.26 11.71 -17.33
N ASP A 88 6.84 12.39 -16.28
CA ASP A 88 7.57 13.47 -15.62
C ASP A 88 7.76 13.17 -14.13
N HIS A 89 8.51 14.02 -13.44
CA HIS A 89 8.76 13.89 -12.00
C HIS A 89 7.48 13.95 -11.15
N ASP A 90 6.41 14.56 -11.65
CA ASP A 90 5.12 14.71 -10.97
C ASP A 90 4.15 13.58 -11.27
N SER A 91 4.48 12.70 -12.19
CA SER A 91 3.70 11.51 -12.52
C SER A 91 3.46 10.64 -11.29
N GLN A 92 2.27 10.03 -11.20
CA GLN A 92 1.85 9.25 -10.02
C GLN A 92 2.82 8.11 -9.68
N SER A 93 3.41 7.48 -10.68
CA SER A 93 4.43 6.43 -10.52
C SER A 93 5.69 6.95 -9.84
N MET A 94 6.14 8.16 -10.20
CA MET A 94 7.33 8.81 -9.64
C MET A 94 7.14 9.28 -8.19
N LYS A 95 5.90 9.39 -7.70
CA LYS A 95 5.58 9.69 -6.30
C LYS A 95 5.66 8.48 -5.37
N SER A 96 5.94 7.29 -5.90
CA SER A 96 6.12 6.09 -5.07
C SER A 96 7.38 6.18 -4.21
N VAL A 97 7.37 5.47 -3.07
CA VAL A 97 8.52 5.44 -2.16
C VAL A 97 9.71 4.77 -2.85
N GLY A 98 10.86 5.38 -2.79
CA GLY A 98 12.07 5.02 -3.53
C GLY A 98 12.23 5.90 -4.77
N TYR A 99 11.30 5.82 -5.73
CA TYR A 99 11.35 6.64 -6.94
C TYR A 99 11.32 8.14 -6.65
N ARG A 100 10.45 8.58 -5.75
CA ARG A 100 10.39 10.00 -5.35
C ARG A 100 11.73 10.52 -4.85
N GLN A 101 12.44 9.77 -3.99
CA GLN A 101 13.72 10.18 -3.46
C GLN A 101 14.82 10.18 -4.53
N VAL A 102 14.78 9.24 -5.47
CA VAL A 102 15.67 9.26 -6.63
C VAL A 102 15.37 10.46 -7.53
N CYS A 103 14.09 10.81 -7.74
CA CYS A 103 13.74 12.03 -8.48
C CYS A 103 14.25 13.31 -7.80
N GLU A 104 14.17 13.42 -6.46
CA GLU A 104 14.73 14.53 -5.69
C GLU A 104 16.27 14.61 -5.90
N PHE A 105 16.95 13.46 -5.90
CA PHE A 105 18.39 13.37 -6.17
C PHE A 105 18.75 13.75 -7.60
N LEU A 106 18.03 13.27 -8.61
CA LEU A 106 18.28 13.60 -10.02
C LEU A 106 18.01 15.09 -10.36
N ARG A 107 17.26 15.79 -9.52
CA ARG A 107 17.06 17.25 -9.62
C ARG A 107 18.07 18.06 -8.80
N ASP A 108 19.11 17.44 -8.25
CA ASP A 108 20.08 18.07 -7.36
C ASP A 108 19.47 18.75 -6.11
N GLU A 109 18.26 18.34 -5.69
CA GLU A 109 17.60 18.86 -4.49
C GLU A 109 18.18 18.26 -3.19
N ILE A 110 18.72 17.07 -3.28
CA ILE A 110 19.35 16.33 -2.18
C ILE A 110 20.57 15.57 -2.69
N ASP A 111 21.53 15.33 -1.81
CA ASP A 111 22.67 14.46 -2.12
C ASP A 111 22.30 12.96 -2.00
N HIS A 112 23.25 12.10 -2.43
CA HIS A 112 23.06 10.64 -2.43
C HIS A 112 22.78 10.08 -1.03
N ASP A 113 23.48 10.57 0.01
CA ASP A 113 23.33 10.03 1.37
C ASP A 113 21.97 10.41 1.96
N VAL A 114 21.53 11.64 1.73
CA VAL A 114 20.19 12.11 2.11
C VAL A 114 19.11 11.36 1.34
N MET A 115 19.30 11.07 0.06
CA MET A 115 18.38 10.22 -0.74
C MET A 115 18.24 8.85 -0.10
N MET A 116 19.34 8.19 0.23
CA MET A 116 19.38 6.89 0.88
C MET A 116 18.61 6.90 2.19
N GLU A 117 18.91 7.86 3.06
CA GLU A 117 18.26 7.98 4.37
C GLU A 117 16.75 8.22 4.24
N LYS A 118 16.35 9.18 3.42
CA LYS A 118 14.94 9.51 3.17
C LYS A 118 14.15 8.31 2.63
N ALA A 119 14.71 7.56 1.67
CA ALA A 119 14.04 6.42 1.08
C ALA A 119 13.86 5.27 2.08
N ILE A 120 14.90 4.96 2.85
CA ILE A 120 14.84 3.94 3.90
C ILE A 120 13.81 4.33 4.97
N ASN A 121 13.84 5.57 5.45
CA ASN A 121 12.91 6.06 6.47
C ASN A 121 11.46 6.08 5.96
N SER A 122 11.23 6.51 4.72
CA SER A 122 9.90 6.50 4.09
C SER A 122 9.36 5.07 3.97
N THR A 123 10.20 4.11 3.60
CA THR A 123 9.84 2.69 3.50
C THR A 123 9.51 2.11 4.88
N ARG A 124 10.29 2.44 5.90
CA ARG A 124 10.01 2.03 7.30
C ARG A 124 8.66 2.57 7.79
N GLN A 125 8.37 3.84 7.48
CA GLN A 125 7.07 4.45 7.83
C GLN A 125 5.91 3.80 7.08
N LEU A 126 6.08 3.48 5.79
CA LEU A 126 5.08 2.77 5.00
C LEU A 126 4.80 1.39 5.60
N SER A 127 5.84 0.62 5.90
CA SER A 127 5.73 -0.69 6.54
C SER A 127 5.01 -0.62 7.89
N LYS A 128 5.35 0.38 8.73
CA LYS A 128 4.65 0.59 10.01
C LYS A 128 3.15 0.83 9.81
N ARG A 129 2.76 1.66 8.82
CA ARG A 129 1.34 1.90 8.50
C ARG A 129 0.65 0.63 8.03
N GLN A 130 1.29 -0.17 7.15
CA GLN A 130 0.75 -1.44 6.67
C GLN A 130 0.51 -2.43 7.82
N ILE A 131 1.48 -2.60 8.72
CA ILE A 131 1.36 -3.47 9.90
C ILE A 131 0.21 -3.00 10.81
N THR A 132 0.13 -1.69 11.06
CA THR A 132 -0.94 -1.12 11.90
C THR A 132 -2.31 -1.36 11.28
N TRP A 133 -2.43 -1.20 9.97
CA TRP A 133 -3.67 -1.43 9.23
C TRP A 133 -4.08 -2.90 9.29
N LEU A 134 -3.14 -3.83 9.01
CA LEU A 134 -3.39 -5.28 9.09
C LEU A 134 -3.83 -5.73 10.48
N LYS A 135 -3.23 -5.19 11.55
CA LYS A 135 -3.64 -5.49 12.94
C LYS A 135 -5.09 -5.10 13.27
N GLY A 136 -5.66 -4.17 12.51
CA GLY A 136 -7.07 -3.76 12.65
C GLY A 136 -8.07 -4.66 11.91
N TRP A 137 -7.61 -5.60 11.10
CA TRP A 137 -8.49 -6.49 10.35
C TRP A 137 -9.08 -7.57 11.24
N LYS A 138 -10.40 -7.75 11.14
CA LYS A 138 -11.10 -8.84 11.82
C LYS A 138 -10.87 -10.17 11.08
N ASN A 139 -10.71 -11.23 11.83
CA ASN A 139 -10.53 -12.61 11.32
C ASN A 139 -9.27 -12.81 10.46
N LEU A 140 -8.25 -11.95 10.63
CA LEU A 140 -6.97 -12.08 9.97
C LEU A 140 -6.11 -13.13 10.65
N ILE A 141 -5.70 -14.16 9.94
CA ILE A 141 -4.74 -15.15 10.41
C ILE A 141 -3.33 -14.65 10.09
N SER A 142 -2.58 -14.32 11.14
CA SER A 142 -1.18 -13.88 10.99
C SER A 142 -0.24 -15.05 11.03
N MET A 143 0.68 -15.11 10.10
CA MET A 143 1.66 -16.19 9.92
C MET A 143 3.07 -15.62 9.88
N ASP A 144 4.03 -16.47 10.24
CA ASP A 144 5.45 -16.15 10.11
C ASP A 144 5.96 -16.50 8.72
N ASN A 145 6.92 -15.73 8.22
CA ASN A 145 7.64 -16.06 6.99
C ASN A 145 8.76 -17.04 7.30
N ASP A 146 8.41 -18.30 7.49
CA ASP A 146 9.34 -19.40 7.76
C ASP A 146 9.21 -20.52 6.72
N ALA A 147 10.09 -21.50 6.78
CA ALA A 147 10.11 -22.64 5.85
C ALA A 147 8.81 -23.48 5.85
N SER A 148 8.00 -23.38 6.92
CA SER A 148 6.73 -24.10 7.05
C SER A 148 5.51 -23.31 6.55
N LEU A 149 5.70 -22.08 6.07
CA LEU A 149 4.62 -21.18 5.66
C LEU A 149 3.68 -21.83 4.62
N LEU A 150 4.24 -22.41 3.56
CA LEU A 150 3.45 -23.03 2.50
C LEU A 150 2.60 -24.19 3.03
N LEU A 151 3.19 -25.07 3.85
CA LEU A 151 2.47 -26.19 4.44
C LEU A 151 1.32 -25.73 5.34
N LYS A 152 1.54 -24.68 6.14
CA LYS A 152 0.51 -24.07 6.99
C LYS A 152 -0.63 -23.49 6.16
N VAL A 153 -0.31 -22.79 5.05
CA VAL A 153 -1.33 -22.23 4.14
C VAL A 153 -2.13 -23.33 3.49
N GLU A 154 -1.49 -24.40 2.98
CA GLU A 154 -2.18 -25.53 2.38
C GLU A 154 -3.14 -26.22 3.36
N ASP A 155 -2.71 -26.44 4.61
CA ASP A 155 -3.55 -27.03 5.64
C ASP A 155 -4.76 -26.14 5.96
N LEU A 156 -4.57 -24.82 6.08
CA LEU A 156 -5.66 -23.87 6.27
C LEU A 156 -6.67 -23.89 5.10
N ILE A 157 -6.20 -23.94 3.86
CA ILE A 157 -7.07 -24.01 2.69
C ILE A 157 -7.88 -25.32 2.70
N LYS A 158 -7.25 -26.45 3.06
CA LYS A 158 -7.95 -27.75 3.14
C LYS A 158 -9.05 -27.76 4.20
N ARG A 159 -8.82 -27.09 5.35
CA ARG A 159 -9.80 -27.00 6.44
C ARG A 159 -10.91 -25.97 6.16
N HIS A 160 -10.70 -25.07 5.23
CA HIS A 160 -11.63 -23.99 4.94
C HIS A 160 -12.62 -24.32 3.80
N LYS A 161 -12.41 -25.45 3.15
CA LYS A 161 -13.37 -26.03 2.17
C LYS A 161 -14.52 -26.71 2.87
#